data_af4ae1569c07e50285ca08c1209ec959
#
_entry.id   af4ae1569c07e50285ca08c1209ec959
#
_cell.length_a   1.000
_cell.length_b   1.000
_cell.length_c   1.000
_cell.angle_alpha   90.00
_cell.angle_beta   90.00
_cell.angle_gamma   90.00
#
_symmetry.space_group_name_H-M   'P 1'
#
loop_
_entity.id
_entity.type
_entity.pdbx_description
1 polymer ?
#
loop_
_entity_poly.entity_id
_entity_poly.type
_entity_poly.pdbx_seq_one_letter_code
_entity_poly.pdbx_strand_id
1 'polypeptide(L)'
;MIDEVQDCNAHDWELFQTLSDHYGNLFVVGDSDQSIYEWRGAQPELFIHYHPDFDIYLKENFRSVPNIVCLADCIITNNRNRLPRTSITMRPPKKFRTLHFHCKDEKNEAATLVKQIRKLHKEKDLRWQDIAVLYRASYLSRGIEQAFMQEQIPYTIWGGVRFFERKEIKDALSYLRLIALDDDISFKRIANVPSRKIGKQTMARIASIAVANHVSMFTALRDGPQDLRNGAANRFIEVITNAREVMKTMPISDLLNQVLEDSGILAMYRTDSDEERLENLQELIKSIRLYEEENREEDYTIESYLQDIAPYTNADYRKDDDKVRIMTIHQAKGLEFPAVFIYGLNEGVLPSHRTIRERGQDGLEEERRLMYVACTRAMDMLFFTESEGYNVQNSQGKYPSRFIREAHDIMGPLYDTVGRFDQSLWDGTDALIAKLESEAGLTAKPSCSQKEGGTVHHPIFGDGTLLEVNDDGTVSVRFEGFGVRKVRQNVLKEPEK
;
A
#
# COMPACT_ATOMS: atom_id res chain seq x y z
N MET A 1 3.76 26.70 -20.24
CA MET A 1 3.65 26.38 -18.80
C MET A 1 3.45 24.89 -18.65
N ILE A 2 4.20 24.26 -17.76
CA ILE A 2 4.18 22.85 -17.46
C ILE A 2 3.91 22.72 -15.96
N ASP A 3 2.86 21.99 -15.61
CA ASP A 3 2.48 21.69 -14.24
C ASP A 3 2.89 20.26 -13.86
N GLU A 4 3.07 19.99 -12.56
CA GLU A 4 3.51 18.69 -12.03
C GLU A 4 4.80 18.17 -12.71
N VAL A 5 5.74 19.07 -12.98
CA VAL A 5 6.96 18.78 -13.77
C VAL A 5 7.83 17.68 -13.16
N GLN A 6 7.74 17.43 -11.84
CA GLN A 6 8.46 16.34 -11.16
C GLN A 6 8.01 14.93 -11.60
N ASP A 7 6.88 14.82 -12.30
CA ASP A 7 6.38 13.54 -12.81
C ASP A 7 6.77 13.28 -14.28
N CYS A 8 7.54 14.19 -14.89
CA CYS A 8 7.96 14.10 -16.28
C CYS A 8 9.17 13.16 -16.44
N ASN A 9 9.21 12.47 -17.57
CA ASN A 9 10.36 11.65 -17.99
C ASN A 9 11.35 12.44 -18.86
N ALA A 10 12.47 11.83 -19.25
CA ALA A 10 13.49 12.47 -20.06
C ALA A 10 12.97 12.96 -21.42
N HIS A 11 12.07 12.23 -22.08
CA HIS A 11 11.53 12.63 -23.37
C HIS A 11 10.59 13.84 -23.25
N ASP A 12 9.83 13.93 -22.15
CA ASP A 12 9.01 15.10 -21.87
C ASP A 12 9.91 16.34 -21.70
N TRP A 13 11.02 16.20 -20.97
CA TRP A 13 11.99 17.27 -20.79
C TRP A 13 12.66 17.70 -22.10
N GLU A 14 13.06 16.77 -22.95
CA GLU A 14 13.62 17.05 -24.29
C GLU A 14 12.64 17.86 -25.15
N LEU A 15 11.35 17.46 -25.12
CA LEU A 15 10.29 18.21 -25.80
C LEU A 15 10.16 19.62 -25.24
N PHE A 16 10.17 19.78 -23.90
CA PHE A 16 10.05 21.10 -23.27
C PHE A 16 11.23 22.01 -23.60
N GLN A 17 12.46 21.48 -23.60
CA GLN A 17 13.64 22.22 -24.01
C GLN A 17 13.58 22.67 -25.47
N THR A 18 13.20 21.77 -26.37
CA THR A 18 13.02 22.08 -27.79
C THR A 18 12.02 23.22 -28.01
N LEU A 19 10.89 23.18 -27.29
CA LEU A 19 9.89 24.26 -27.34
C LEU A 19 10.42 25.56 -26.73
N SER A 20 11.13 25.45 -25.62
CA SER A 20 11.74 26.60 -24.94
C SER A 20 12.78 27.29 -25.83
N ASP A 21 13.63 26.54 -26.50
CA ASP A 21 14.64 27.06 -27.42
C ASP A 21 13.99 27.80 -28.60
N HIS A 22 12.84 27.33 -29.04
CA HIS A 22 12.12 27.97 -30.14
C HIS A 22 11.38 29.25 -29.70
N TYR A 23 10.72 29.23 -28.54
CA TYR A 23 9.87 30.35 -28.08
C TYR A 23 10.55 31.28 -27.06
N GLY A 24 11.71 30.91 -26.55
CA GLY A 24 12.49 31.72 -25.58
C GLY A 24 11.81 31.89 -24.21
N ASN A 25 10.86 31.02 -23.86
CA ASN A 25 10.12 31.13 -22.59
C ASN A 25 9.64 29.74 -22.12
N LEU A 26 10.06 29.36 -20.90
CA LEU A 26 9.61 28.12 -20.23
C LEU A 26 9.21 28.45 -18.80
N PHE A 27 7.99 28.11 -18.41
CA PHE A 27 7.48 28.22 -17.06
C PHE A 27 7.09 26.84 -16.56
N VAL A 28 7.77 26.36 -15.51
CA VAL A 28 7.54 25.04 -14.90
C VAL A 28 7.03 25.20 -13.47
N VAL A 29 6.10 24.36 -13.09
CA VAL A 29 5.55 24.28 -11.73
C VAL A 29 5.67 22.84 -11.25
N GLY A 30 6.14 22.64 -10.03
CA GLY A 30 6.27 21.31 -9.46
C GLY A 30 6.70 21.32 -8.01
N ASP A 31 6.67 20.14 -7.43
CA ASP A 31 7.10 19.85 -6.07
C ASP A 31 7.91 18.55 -6.07
N SER A 32 9.23 18.65 -5.93
CA SER A 32 10.14 17.49 -5.92
C SER A 32 9.77 16.46 -4.84
N ASP A 33 9.18 16.91 -3.72
CA ASP A 33 8.75 16.03 -2.64
C ASP A 33 7.46 15.26 -2.94
N GLN A 34 6.78 15.56 -4.05
CA GLN A 34 5.60 14.84 -4.54
C GLN A 34 5.86 13.98 -5.78
N SER A 35 7.14 13.75 -6.15
CA SER A 35 7.50 12.80 -7.21
C SER A 35 7.35 11.37 -6.73
N ILE A 36 6.32 10.68 -7.23
CA ILE A 36 5.94 9.32 -6.83
C ILE A 36 5.68 8.39 -8.04
N TYR A 37 6.13 8.78 -9.23
CA TYR A 37 5.94 8.04 -10.47
C TYR A 37 7.25 7.64 -11.15
N GLU A 38 8.35 7.50 -10.38
CA GLU A 38 9.63 7.06 -10.91
C GLU A 38 9.55 5.65 -11.54
N TRP A 39 8.68 4.80 -11.01
CA TRP A 39 8.37 3.50 -11.59
C TRP A 39 7.71 3.57 -13.00
N ARG A 40 7.18 4.75 -13.37
CA ARG A 40 6.67 5.05 -14.73
C ARG A 40 7.70 5.76 -15.60
N GLY A 41 8.91 5.98 -15.08
CA GLY A 41 10.00 6.67 -15.77
C GLY A 41 10.11 8.16 -15.49
N ALA A 42 9.37 8.69 -14.49
CA ALA A 42 9.60 10.05 -14.00
C ALA A 42 11.03 10.20 -13.48
N GLN A 43 11.64 11.35 -13.74
CA GLN A 43 13.01 11.67 -13.33
C GLN A 43 13.03 12.99 -12.56
N PRO A 44 12.77 12.97 -11.24
CA PRO A 44 12.73 14.18 -10.42
C PRO A 44 14.04 14.95 -10.42
N GLU A 45 15.18 14.29 -10.67
CA GLU A 45 16.50 14.91 -10.78
C GLU A 45 16.54 15.99 -11.87
N LEU A 46 15.80 15.80 -12.96
CA LEU A 46 15.73 16.79 -14.04
C LEU A 46 15.13 18.11 -13.56
N PHE A 47 14.13 18.03 -12.68
CA PHE A 47 13.54 19.21 -12.04
C PHE A 47 14.43 19.76 -10.91
N ILE A 48 14.98 18.91 -10.06
CA ILE A 48 15.84 19.30 -8.94
C ILE A 48 17.10 20.04 -9.42
N HIS A 49 17.68 19.62 -10.55
CA HIS A 49 18.88 20.22 -11.12
C HIS A 49 18.60 21.25 -12.22
N TYR A 50 17.33 21.57 -12.46
CA TYR A 50 16.98 22.64 -13.40
C TYR A 50 17.34 24.00 -12.82
N HIS A 51 18.03 24.84 -13.61
CA HIS A 51 18.46 26.19 -13.24
C HIS A 51 17.67 27.22 -14.05
N PRO A 52 16.54 27.71 -13.55
CA PRO A 52 15.77 28.76 -14.21
C PRO A 52 16.40 30.15 -14.03
N ASP A 53 16.02 31.09 -14.88
CA ASP A 53 16.41 32.51 -14.70
C ASP A 53 15.76 33.14 -13.45
N PHE A 54 14.56 32.63 -13.05
CA PHE A 54 13.81 33.10 -11.90
C PHE A 54 13.17 31.96 -11.16
N ASP A 55 13.37 31.90 -9.84
CA ASP A 55 12.74 30.96 -8.92
C ASP A 55 11.65 31.64 -8.10
N ILE A 56 10.48 31.02 -8.04
CA ILE A 56 9.37 31.45 -7.18
C ILE A 56 8.97 30.29 -6.27
N TYR A 57 9.08 30.49 -4.96
CA TYR A 57 8.72 29.50 -3.96
C TYR A 57 7.35 29.80 -3.34
N LEU A 58 6.36 28.93 -3.58
CA LEU A 58 5.06 28.99 -2.92
C LEU A 58 5.18 28.37 -1.54
N LYS A 59 5.35 29.20 -0.51
CA LYS A 59 5.57 28.76 0.88
C LYS A 59 4.27 28.55 1.65
N GLU A 60 3.20 29.22 1.26
CA GLU A 60 1.94 29.25 1.98
C GLU A 60 1.11 28.01 1.72
N ASN A 61 0.75 27.28 2.78
CA ASN A 61 -0.11 26.10 2.72
C ASN A 61 -1.50 26.44 3.27
N PHE A 62 -2.50 26.39 2.39
CA PHE A 62 -3.92 26.67 2.71
C PHE A 62 -4.75 25.40 2.96
N ARG A 63 -4.18 24.21 2.73
CA ARG A 63 -4.87 22.92 2.85
C ARG A 63 -4.88 22.38 4.26
N SER A 64 -3.71 22.21 4.84
CA SER A 64 -3.52 21.42 6.06
C SER A 64 -3.29 22.29 7.29
N VAL A 65 -3.77 21.81 8.44
CA VAL A 65 -3.49 22.42 9.75
C VAL A 65 -2.01 22.23 10.14
N PRO A 66 -1.47 23.08 11.06
CA PRO A 66 -0.03 23.12 11.38
C PRO A 66 0.60 21.78 11.75
N ASN A 67 -0.07 21.00 12.56
CA ASN A 67 0.46 19.70 13.02
C ASN A 67 0.65 18.70 11.86
N ILE A 68 -0.19 18.73 10.82
CA ILE A 68 -0.07 17.86 9.65
C ILE A 68 1.09 18.32 8.77
N VAL A 69 1.22 19.64 8.53
CA VAL A 69 2.33 20.20 7.74
C VAL A 69 3.64 19.86 8.43
N CYS A 70 3.74 20.14 9.72
CA CYS A 70 4.94 19.87 10.52
C CYS A 70 5.33 18.38 10.48
N LEU A 71 4.37 17.47 10.64
CA LEU A 71 4.61 16.03 10.59
C LEU A 71 5.11 15.59 9.21
N ALA A 72 4.48 16.06 8.15
CA ALA A 72 4.87 15.73 6.78
C ALA A 72 6.28 16.25 6.46
N ASP A 73 6.60 17.49 6.86
CA ASP A 73 7.93 18.09 6.69
C ASP A 73 8.99 17.30 7.47
N CYS A 74 8.68 16.83 8.70
CA CYS A 74 9.61 16.01 9.48
C CYS A 74 9.99 14.70 8.77
N ILE A 75 9.02 14.04 8.16
CA ILE A 75 9.28 12.80 7.43
C ILE A 75 10.14 13.11 6.20
N ILE A 76 9.73 14.07 5.37
CA ILE A 76 10.37 14.30 4.07
C ILE A 76 11.77 14.88 4.17
N THR A 77 12.11 15.60 5.25
CA THR A 77 13.45 16.14 5.46
C THR A 77 14.54 15.08 5.62
N ASN A 78 14.18 13.83 5.81
CA ASN A 78 15.12 12.71 5.79
C ASN A 78 15.59 12.32 4.37
N ASN A 79 14.96 12.83 3.31
CA ASN A 79 15.44 12.69 1.93
C ASN A 79 16.60 13.65 1.67
N ARG A 80 17.57 13.19 0.88
CA ARG A 80 18.74 13.97 0.48
C ARG A 80 18.53 14.67 -0.86
N ASN A 81 17.89 13.95 -1.79
CA ASN A 81 17.68 14.43 -3.15
C ASN A 81 16.34 15.19 -3.23
N ARG A 82 16.35 16.47 -2.85
CA ARG A 82 15.17 17.34 -2.82
C ARG A 82 15.54 18.82 -2.91
N LEU A 83 14.60 19.62 -3.40
CA LEU A 83 14.70 21.08 -3.30
C LEU A 83 14.37 21.52 -1.87
N PRO A 84 15.26 22.27 -1.19
CA PRO A 84 14.99 22.78 0.15
C PRO A 84 13.79 23.72 0.13
N ARG A 85 12.81 23.45 0.99
CA ARG A 85 11.64 24.31 1.15
C ARG A 85 11.13 24.28 2.57
N THR A 86 10.39 25.31 2.96
CA THR A 86 9.66 25.41 4.21
C THR A 86 8.21 25.73 3.90
N SER A 87 7.28 24.93 4.36
CA SER A 87 5.85 25.17 4.22
C SER A 87 5.33 25.94 5.43
N ILE A 88 4.59 27.02 5.20
CA ILE A 88 3.95 27.83 6.25
C ILE A 88 2.44 27.65 6.12
N THR A 89 1.81 27.05 7.12
CA THR A 89 0.36 26.92 7.08
C THR A 89 -0.33 28.24 7.36
N MET A 90 -1.35 28.53 6.54
CA MET A 90 -2.24 29.68 6.73
C MET A 90 -3.51 29.32 7.51
N ARG A 91 -3.68 28.05 7.87
CA ARG A 91 -4.83 27.59 8.66
C ARG A 91 -4.57 27.69 10.16
N PRO A 92 -5.60 28.02 10.96
CA PRO A 92 -5.47 28.07 12.41
C PRO A 92 -5.22 26.68 12.99
N PRO A 93 -4.44 26.57 14.07
CA PRO A 93 -4.22 25.29 14.76
C PRO A 93 -5.53 24.74 15.30
N LYS A 94 -5.77 23.45 15.07
CA LYS A 94 -6.88 22.68 15.70
C LYS A 94 -6.35 21.87 16.87
N LYS A 95 -7.19 21.72 17.91
CA LYS A 95 -6.89 20.86 19.08
C LYS A 95 -7.01 19.36 18.75
N PHE A 96 -6.51 18.97 17.59
CA PHE A 96 -6.51 17.58 17.16
C PHE A 96 -5.08 17.10 17.02
N ARG A 97 -4.74 16.02 17.70
CA ARG A 97 -3.44 15.35 17.58
C ARG A 97 -3.52 14.31 16.49
N THR A 98 -2.44 14.10 15.77
CA THR A 98 -2.29 12.90 14.94
C THR A 98 -2.32 11.67 15.84
N LEU A 99 -3.15 10.68 15.52
CA LEU A 99 -3.28 9.46 16.29
C LEU A 99 -2.67 8.29 15.54
N HIS A 100 -1.84 7.53 16.22
CA HIS A 100 -1.31 6.27 15.78
C HIS A 100 -1.98 5.14 16.56
N PHE A 101 -2.55 4.16 15.86
CA PHE A 101 -3.17 2.98 16.43
C PHE A 101 -2.28 1.77 16.18
N HIS A 102 -1.70 1.25 17.26
CA HIS A 102 -1.03 -0.03 17.28
C HIS A 102 -2.05 -1.14 17.54
N CYS A 103 -2.11 -2.14 16.67
CA CYS A 103 -3.10 -3.20 16.68
C CYS A 103 -2.43 -4.57 16.76
N LYS A 104 -3.05 -5.50 17.50
CA LYS A 104 -2.48 -6.83 17.75
C LYS A 104 -2.45 -7.73 16.49
N ASP A 105 -3.31 -7.46 15.50
CA ASP A 105 -3.43 -8.19 14.24
C ASP A 105 -4.20 -7.37 13.21
N GLU A 106 -4.22 -7.81 11.94
CA GLU A 106 -4.90 -7.13 10.83
C GLU A 106 -6.42 -7.02 11.04
N LYS A 107 -7.05 -8.02 11.66
CA LYS A 107 -8.48 -8.00 11.96
C LYS A 107 -8.81 -6.90 12.98
N ASN A 108 -7.98 -6.78 14.00
CA ASN A 108 -8.08 -5.73 15.01
C ASN A 108 -7.77 -4.34 14.41
N GLU A 109 -6.83 -4.25 13.47
CA GLU A 109 -6.53 -3.01 12.75
C GLU A 109 -7.75 -2.52 11.95
N ALA A 110 -8.34 -3.40 11.14
CA ALA A 110 -9.54 -3.08 10.36
C ALA A 110 -10.75 -2.72 11.27
N ALA A 111 -10.95 -3.44 12.38
CA ALA A 111 -12.00 -3.13 13.36
C ALA A 111 -11.76 -1.77 14.06
N THR A 112 -10.50 -1.44 14.36
CA THR A 112 -10.13 -0.15 14.96
C THR A 112 -10.38 1.00 13.97
N LEU A 113 -10.00 0.81 12.70
CA LEU A 113 -10.29 1.75 11.61
C LEU A 113 -11.80 2.04 11.53
N VAL A 114 -12.64 1.01 11.46
CA VAL A 114 -14.11 1.13 11.41
C VAL A 114 -14.65 1.88 12.61
N LYS A 115 -14.20 1.53 13.80
CA LYS A 115 -14.61 2.19 15.05
C LYS A 115 -14.30 3.69 15.03
N GLN A 116 -13.11 4.07 14.56
CA GLN A 116 -12.71 5.48 14.48
C GLN A 116 -13.51 6.23 13.41
N ILE A 117 -13.71 5.64 12.24
CA ILE A 117 -14.52 6.24 11.16
C ILE A 117 -15.95 6.51 11.62
N ARG A 118 -16.60 5.54 12.28
CA ARG A 118 -17.92 5.73 12.88
C ARG A 118 -17.95 6.82 13.95
N LYS A 119 -16.91 6.90 14.77
CA LYS A 119 -16.78 7.96 15.76
C LYS A 119 -16.69 9.34 15.12
N LEU A 120 -15.90 9.49 14.06
CA LEU A 120 -15.79 10.75 13.31
C LEU A 120 -17.13 11.14 12.68
N HIS A 121 -17.80 10.20 12.05
CA HIS A 121 -19.11 10.45 11.44
C HIS A 121 -20.16 10.90 12.47
N LYS A 122 -20.22 10.25 13.64
CA LYS A 122 -21.22 10.54 14.67
C LYS A 122 -20.90 11.77 15.53
N GLU A 123 -19.63 11.93 15.94
CA GLU A 123 -19.24 12.95 16.93
C GLU A 123 -18.69 14.23 16.30
N LYS A 124 -18.21 14.18 15.05
CA LYS A 124 -17.62 15.32 14.34
C LYS A 124 -18.46 15.80 13.16
N ASP A 125 -19.61 15.17 12.92
CA ASP A 125 -20.54 15.48 11.81
C ASP A 125 -19.86 15.45 10.44
N LEU A 126 -18.85 14.58 10.29
CA LEU A 126 -18.19 14.37 9.00
C LEU A 126 -19.05 13.45 8.13
N ARG A 127 -19.27 13.84 6.88
CA ARG A 127 -19.90 12.97 5.90
C ARG A 127 -18.93 11.81 5.59
N TRP A 128 -19.45 10.68 5.14
CA TRP A 128 -18.62 9.56 4.74
C TRP A 128 -17.58 9.94 3.67
N GLN A 129 -17.97 10.77 2.70
CA GLN A 129 -17.07 11.25 1.63
C GLN A 129 -15.96 12.19 2.10
N ASP A 130 -16.04 12.73 3.32
CA ASP A 130 -15.03 13.59 3.93
C ASP A 130 -13.87 12.75 4.55
N ILE A 131 -14.02 11.41 4.53
CA ILE A 131 -13.06 10.46 5.11
C ILE A 131 -12.42 9.63 4.00
N ALA A 132 -11.09 9.57 3.98
CA ALA A 132 -10.33 8.70 3.10
C ALA A 132 -9.49 7.69 3.88
N VAL A 133 -9.37 6.49 3.31
CA VAL A 133 -8.43 5.44 3.78
C VAL A 133 -7.42 5.20 2.68
N LEU A 134 -6.16 5.48 2.97
CA LEU A 134 -5.05 5.36 2.03
C LEU A 134 -4.18 4.17 2.42
N TYR A 135 -3.75 3.40 1.43
CA TYR A 135 -2.85 2.27 1.62
C TYR A 135 -1.80 2.19 0.51
N ARG A 136 -0.68 1.51 0.80
CA ARG A 136 0.44 1.40 -0.15
C ARG A 136 0.15 0.44 -1.29
N ALA A 137 -0.41 -0.72 -1.02
CA ALA A 137 -0.62 -1.80 -1.97
C ALA A 137 -2.08 -2.25 -2.03
N SER A 138 -2.53 -2.62 -3.22
CA SER A 138 -3.94 -2.92 -3.50
C SER A 138 -4.50 -4.09 -2.69
N TYR A 139 -3.68 -5.08 -2.36
CA TYR A 139 -4.12 -6.24 -1.58
C TYR A 139 -4.61 -5.88 -0.17
N LEU A 140 -4.10 -4.78 0.41
CA LEU A 140 -4.52 -4.31 1.74
C LEU A 140 -6.01 -3.92 1.81
N SER A 141 -6.63 -3.64 0.67
CA SER A 141 -8.06 -3.27 0.63
C SER A 141 -8.98 -4.39 1.13
N ARG A 142 -8.58 -5.68 1.02
CA ARG A 142 -9.42 -6.81 1.39
C ARG A 142 -9.94 -6.74 2.83
N GLY A 143 -9.04 -6.58 3.78
CA GLY A 143 -9.40 -6.51 5.21
C GLY A 143 -10.31 -5.31 5.52
N ILE A 144 -10.02 -4.15 4.90
CA ILE A 144 -10.83 -2.93 5.03
C ILE A 144 -12.22 -3.16 4.45
N GLU A 145 -12.32 -3.71 3.24
CA GLU A 145 -13.57 -3.97 2.54
C GLU A 145 -14.46 -4.92 3.33
N GLN A 146 -13.90 -6.03 3.85
CA GLN A 146 -14.63 -6.97 4.70
C GLN A 146 -15.17 -6.31 5.97
N ALA A 147 -14.34 -5.54 6.67
CA ALA A 147 -14.76 -4.85 7.88
C ALA A 147 -15.85 -3.81 7.61
N PHE A 148 -15.75 -3.05 6.49
CA PHE A 148 -16.77 -2.07 6.11
C PHE A 148 -18.09 -2.72 5.74
N MET A 149 -18.06 -3.86 5.05
CA MET A 149 -19.29 -4.60 4.71
C MET A 149 -19.97 -5.19 5.95
N GLN A 150 -19.20 -5.83 6.84
CA GLN A 150 -19.71 -6.39 8.10
C GLN A 150 -20.38 -5.30 8.97
N GLU A 151 -19.78 -4.14 9.01
CA GLU A 151 -20.24 -3.00 9.79
C GLU A 151 -21.15 -2.04 9.01
N GLN A 152 -21.55 -2.39 7.78
CA GLN A 152 -22.45 -1.60 6.91
C GLN A 152 -22.00 -0.15 6.69
N ILE A 153 -20.69 0.11 6.61
CA ILE A 153 -20.14 1.41 6.24
C ILE A 153 -20.17 1.54 4.72
N PRO A 154 -20.81 2.59 4.18
CA PRO A 154 -20.79 2.82 2.73
C PRO A 154 -19.39 3.24 2.28
N TYR A 155 -18.84 2.54 1.27
CA TYR A 155 -17.51 2.82 0.74
C TYR A 155 -17.43 2.69 -0.77
N THR A 156 -16.39 3.26 -1.34
CA THR A 156 -16.03 3.09 -2.75
C THR A 156 -14.51 2.92 -2.90
N ILE A 157 -14.10 2.02 -3.79
CA ILE A 157 -12.70 1.93 -4.23
C ILE A 157 -12.50 2.95 -5.33
N TRP A 158 -11.70 3.97 -5.06
CA TRP A 158 -11.43 5.04 -6.00
C TRP A 158 -10.37 4.60 -7.02
N GLY A 159 -10.70 4.70 -8.30
CA GLY A 159 -9.77 4.33 -9.38
C GLY A 159 -9.42 2.84 -9.48
N GLY A 160 -10.12 1.98 -8.76
CA GLY A 160 -9.85 0.55 -8.69
C GLY A 160 -11.10 -0.31 -8.70
N VAL A 161 -10.89 -1.61 -8.48
CA VAL A 161 -11.94 -2.64 -8.42
C VAL A 161 -11.88 -3.31 -7.04
N ARG A 162 -13.03 -3.65 -6.48
CA ARG A 162 -13.12 -4.39 -5.21
C ARG A 162 -12.30 -5.66 -5.26
N PHE A 163 -11.75 -6.07 -4.13
CA PHE A 163 -10.84 -7.22 -4.06
C PHE A 163 -11.44 -8.48 -4.69
N PHE A 164 -12.65 -8.88 -4.28
CA PHE A 164 -13.32 -10.07 -4.82
C PHE A 164 -13.86 -9.91 -6.25
N GLU A 165 -13.85 -8.71 -6.81
CA GLU A 165 -14.23 -8.45 -8.19
C GLU A 165 -13.04 -8.45 -9.15
N ARG A 166 -11.80 -8.44 -8.64
CA ARG A 166 -10.58 -8.47 -9.44
C ARG A 166 -10.52 -9.73 -10.29
N LYS A 167 -9.96 -9.59 -11.49
CA LYS A 167 -9.93 -10.68 -12.48
C LYS A 167 -9.24 -11.92 -11.93
N GLU A 168 -8.03 -11.77 -11.39
CA GLU A 168 -7.21 -12.84 -10.84
C GLU A 168 -7.89 -13.54 -9.65
N ILE A 169 -8.59 -12.79 -8.81
CA ILE A 169 -9.35 -13.33 -7.67
C ILE A 169 -10.57 -14.13 -8.15
N LYS A 170 -11.32 -13.58 -9.11
CA LYS A 170 -12.44 -14.31 -9.73
C LYS A 170 -11.97 -15.59 -10.44
N ASP A 171 -10.79 -15.54 -11.10
CA ASP A 171 -10.21 -16.69 -11.76
C ASP A 171 -9.83 -17.76 -10.72
N ALA A 172 -9.15 -17.39 -9.63
CA ALA A 172 -8.78 -18.30 -8.53
C ALA A 172 -10.01 -18.95 -7.86
N LEU A 173 -11.01 -18.13 -7.52
CA LEU A 173 -12.27 -18.66 -6.93
C LEU A 173 -13.03 -19.56 -7.90
N SER A 174 -12.89 -19.33 -9.22
CA SER A 174 -13.50 -20.21 -10.22
C SER A 174 -12.84 -21.58 -10.28
N TYR A 175 -11.53 -21.69 -9.97
CA TYR A 175 -10.91 -23.01 -9.78
C TYR A 175 -11.53 -23.75 -8.59
N LEU A 176 -11.67 -23.11 -7.44
CA LEU A 176 -12.31 -23.73 -6.27
C LEU A 176 -13.76 -24.16 -6.56
N ARG A 177 -14.55 -23.29 -7.22
CA ARG A 177 -15.93 -23.62 -7.60
C ARG A 177 -16.01 -24.79 -8.59
N LEU A 178 -15.11 -24.83 -9.58
CA LEU A 178 -15.07 -25.93 -10.53
C LEU A 178 -14.68 -27.25 -9.84
N ILE A 179 -13.74 -27.21 -8.90
CA ILE A 179 -13.31 -28.41 -8.16
C ILE A 179 -14.43 -28.93 -7.28
N ALA A 180 -15.08 -28.09 -6.48
CA ALA A 180 -16.08 -28.50 -5.50
C ALA A 180 -17.48 -28.69 -6.09
N LEU A 181 -17.91 -27.83 -7.01
CA LEU A 181 -19.30 -27.75 -7.48
C LEU A 181 -19.51 -28.20 -8.93
N ASP A 182 -18.44 -28.47 -9.67
CA ASP A 182 -18.48 -28.79 -11.12
C ASP A 182 -19.21 -27.69 -11.95
N ASP A 183 -19.03 -26.42 -11.59
CA ASP A 183 -19.76 -25.26 -12.09
C ASP A 183 -19.35 -24.86 -13.52
N ASP A 184 -20.30 -24.89 -14.45
CA ASP A 184 -20.08 -24.57 -15.86
C ASP A 184 -19.73 -23.08 -16.09
N ILE A 185 -20.17 -22.17 -15.24
CA ILE A 185 -19.83 -20.74 -15.33
C ILE A 185 -18.35 -20.58 -15.03
N SER A 186 -17.89 -21.20 -13.94
CA SER A 186 -16.49 -21.23 -13.56
C SER A 186 -15.63 -21.91 -14.62
N PHE A 187 -16.08 -23.03 -15.18
CA PHE A 187 -15.40 -23.69 -16.29
C PHE A 187 -15.20 -22.74 -17.48
N LYS A 188 -16.26 -22.08 -17.97
CA LYS A 188 -16.18 -21.12 -19.09
C LYS A 188 -15.19 -20.01 -18.82
N ARG A 189 -15.07 -19.58 -17.57
CA ARG A 189 -14.18 -18.52 -17.16
C ARG A 189 -12.71 -18.92 -17.25
N ILE A 190 -12.36 -20.12 -16.74
CA ILE A 190 -10.96 -20.51 -16.54
C ILE A 190 -10.42 -21.50 -17.58
N ALA A 191 -11.25 -22.15 -18.38
CA ALA A 191 -10.82 -23.18 -19.33
C ALA A 191 -9.72 -22.73 -20.30
N ASN A 192 -9.66 -21.44 -20.63
CA ASN A 192 -8.63 -20.85 -21.49
C ASN A 192 -7.76 -19.78 -20.79
N VAL A 193 -7.63 -19.87 -19.47
CA VAL A 193 -6.78 -18.99 -18.65
C VAL A 193 -5.87 -19.84 -17.76
N PRO A 194 -4.55 -19.87 -18.02
CA PRO A 194 -3.80 -19.37 -19.16
C PRO A 194 -4.26 -19.93 -20.52
N SER A 195 -3.78 -19.39 -21.62
CA SER A 195 -4.21 -19.80 -22.97
C SER A 195 -3.97 -21.30 -23.23
N ARG A 196 -5.04 -22.04 -23.50
CA ARG A 196 -5.00 -23.50 -23.79
C ARG A 196 -5.56 -23.85 -25.17
N LYS A 197 -5.71 -22.82 -26.03
CA LYS A 197 -6.32 -22.95 -27.38
C LYS A 197 -7.79 -23.45 -27.32
N ILE A 198 -8.46 -23.28 -26.21
CA ILE A 198 -9.90 -23.51 -26.06
C ILE A 198 -10.62 -22.21 -26.47
N GLY A 199 -10.69 -21.97 -27.76
CA GLY A 199 -11.33 -20.78 -28.33
C GLY A 199 -12.86 -20.87 -28.35
N LYS A 200 -13.53 -19.83 -28.86
CA LYS A 200 -15.00 -19.74 -28.91
C LYS A 200 -15.66 -20.95 -29.58
N GLN A 201 -15.10 -21.44 -30.68
CA GLN A 201 -15.65 -22.62 -31.40
C GLN A 201 -15.53 -23.91 -30.59
N THR A 202 -14.36 -24.16 -30.00
CA THR A 202 -14.12 -25.31 -29.12
C THR A 202 -15.04 -25.25 -27.91
N MET A 203 -15.18 -24.10 -27.29
CA MET A 203 -16.08 -23.87 -26.14
C MET A 203 -17.54 -24.16 -26.51
N ALA A 204 -18.01 -23.72 -27.68
CA ALA A 204 -19.36 -23.98 -28.17
C ALA A 204 -19.61 -25.47 -28.41
N ARG A 205 -18.59 -26.20 -28.97
CA ARG A 205 -18.68 -27.67 -29.14
C ARG A 205 -18.74 -28.39 -27.80
N ILE A 206 -17.91 -28.01 -26.84
CA ILE A 206 -17.94 -28.58 -25.48
C ILE A 206 -19.33 -28.36 -24.85
N ALA A 207 -19.90 -27.19 -24.94
CA ALA A 207 -21.22 -26.86 -24.43
C ALA A 207 -22.31 -27.69 -25.11
N SER A 208 -22.23 -27.90 -26.43
CA SER A 208 -23.20 -28.75 -27.17
C SER A 208 -23.13 -30.22 -26.72
N ILE A 209 -21.91 -30.73 -26.49
CA ILE A 209 -21.70 -32.09 -25.98
C ILE A 209 -22.23 -32.25 -24.56
N ALA A 210 -21.97 -31.27 -23.69
CA ALA A 210 -22.44 -31.23 -22.32
C ALA A 210 -23.99 -31.31 -22.25
N VAL A 211 -24.65 -30.48 -23.05
CA VAL A 211 -26.13 -30.52 -23.14
C VAL A 211 -26.65 -31.81 -23.69
N ALA A 212 -26.05 -32.34 -24.78
CA ALA A 212 -26.52 -33.59 -25.40
C ALA A 212 -26.37 -34.81 -24.50
N ASN A 213 -25.36 -34.83 -23.64
CA ASN A 213 -25.07 -35.97 -22.75
C ASN A 213 -25.53 -35.71 -21.30
N HIS A 214 -26.17 -34.58 -20.99
CA HIS A 214 -26.59 -34.20 -19.63
C HIS A 214 -25.44 -34.26 -18.59
N VAL A 215 -24.27 -33.77 -18.96
CA VAL A 215 -23.08 -33.71 -18.10
C VAL A 215 -22.55 -32.27 -18.01
N SER A 216 -21.65 -32.00 -17.06
CA SER A 216 -20.97 -30.70 -16.99
C SER A 216 -20.05 -30.45 -18.20
N MET A 217 -19.75 -29.21 -18.47
CA MET A 217 -18.80 -28.84 -19.53
C MET A 217 -17.40 -29.40 -19.26
N PHE A 218 -16.98 -29.48 -18.00
CA PHE A 218 -15.71 -30.09 -17.63
C PHE A 218 -15.71 -31.58 -17.96
N THR A 219 -16.76 -32.31 -17.63
CA THR A 219 -16.94 -33.74 -17.97
C THR A 219 -16.99 -33.91 -19.49
N ALA A 220 -17.69 -33.03 -20.22
CA ALA A 220 -17.72 -33.07 -21.67
C ALA A 220 -16.35 -32.84 -22.32
N LEU A 221 -15.49 -32.01 -21.73
CA LEU A 221 -14.11 -31.85 -22.17
C LEU A 221 -13.27 -33.08 -21.81
N ARG A 222 -13.37 -33.58 -20.56
CA ARG A 222 -12.57 -34.70 -20.07
C ARG A 222 -12.85 -36.02 -20.84
N ASP A 223 -14.11 -36.35 -21.02
CA ASP A 223 -14.54 -37.65 -21.57
C ASP A 223 -14.93 -37.57 -23.05
N GLY A 224 -15.00 -36.36 -23.61
CA GLY A 224 -15.38 -36.12 -25.00
C GLY A 224 -14.28 -36.43 -26.01
N PRO A 225 -14.53 -36.09 -27.30
CA PRO A 225 -13.61 -36.35 -28.40
C PRO A 225 -12.19 -35.79 -28.20
N GLN A 226 -11.18 -36.56 -28.63
CA GLN A 226 -9.77 -36.15 -28.44
C GLN A 226 -9.39 -34.87 -29.20
N ASP A 227 -10.08 -34.57 -30.29
CA ASP A 227 -9.84 -33.36 -31.08
C ASP A 227 -10.20 -32.02 -30.34
N LEU A 228 -10.93 -32.12 -29.23
CA LEU A 228 -11.19 -31.00 -28.32
C LEU A 228 -10.01 -30.70 -27.39
N ARG A 229 -9.05 -31.59 -27.29
CA ARG A 229 -7.99 -31.58 -26.30
C ARG A 229 -6.61 -31.48 -26.96
N ASN A 230 -5.79 -30.63 -26.46
CA ASN A 230 -4.35 -30.56 -26.72
C ASN A 230 -3.58 -30.80 -25.42
N GLY A 231 -2.25 -30.79 -25.44
CA GLY A 231 -1.45 -31.02 -24.24
C GLY A 231 -1.77 -30.07 -23.08
N ALA A 232 -2.07 -28.80 -23.36
CA ALA A 232 -2.42 -27.82 -22.34
C ALA A 232 -3.83 -28.05 -21.76
N ALA A 233 -4.78 -28.46 -22.58
CA ALA A 233 -6.11 -28.85 -22.13
C ALA A 233 -6.08 -30.15 -21.28
N ASN A 234 -5.26 -31.13 -21.69
CA ASN A 234 -5.07 -32.36 -20.90
C ASN A 234 -4.47 -32.02 -19.51
N ARG A 235 -3.44 -31.17 -19.46
CA ARG A 235 -2.87 -30.74 -18.18
C ARG A 235 -3.92 -30.04 -17.30
N PHE A 236 -4.79 -29.21 -17.86
CA PHE A 236 -5.89 -28.59 -17.12
C PHE A 236 -6.86 -29.64 -16.54
N ILE A 237 -7.20 -30.68 -17.33
CA ILE A 237 -8.04 -31.79 -16.87
C ILE A 237 -7.36 -32.54 -15.71
N GLU A 238 -6.06 -32.83 -15.82
CA GLU A 238 -5.26 -33.48 -14.79
C GLU A 238 -5.26 -32.67 -13.49
N VAL A 239 -5.01 -31.38 -13.57
CA VAL A 239 -4.99 -30.46 -12.40
C VAL A 239 -6.31 -30.48 -11.66
N ILE A 240 -7.45 -30.38 -12.39
CA ILE A 240 -8.78 -30.39 -11.75
C ILE A 240 -9.09 -31.78 -11.18
N THR A 241 -8.74 -32.86 -11.89
CA THR A 241 -9.00 -34.22 -11.44
C THR A 241 -8.22 -34.54 -10.18
N ASN A 242 -6.92 -34.25 -10.16
CA ASN A 242 -6.05 -34.46 -9.01
C ASN A 242 -6.51 -33.61 -7.80
N ALA A 243 -6.89 -32.35 -8.05
CA ALA A 243 -7.42 -31.49 -6.99
C ALA A 243 -8.69 -32.05 -6.34
N ARG A 244 -9.60 -32.66 -7.14
CA ARG A 244 -10.81 -33.34 -6.63
C ARG A 244 -10.51 -34.59 -5.78
N GLU A 245 -9.43 -35.28 -6.05
CA GLU A 245 -9.01 -36.45 -5.27
C GLU A 245 -8.52 -36.06 -3.87
N VAL A 246 -7.81 -34.90 -3.76
CA VAL A 246 -7.17 -34.46 -2.51
C VAL A 246 -7.97 -33.39 -1.74
N MET A 247 -9.02 -32.81 -2.32
CA MET A 247 -9.75 -31.69 -1.73
C MET A 247 -10.38 -31.96 -0.35
N LYS A 248 -10.57 -33.22 0.03
CA LYS A 248 -11.11 -33.60 1.34
C LYS A 248 -10.04 -33.80 2.42
N THR A 249 -8.78 -33.86 2.03
CA THR A 249 -7.66 -34.16 2.95
C THR A 249 -6.62 -33.06 3.01
N MET A 250 -6.63 -32.18 2.03
CA MET A 250 -5.70 -31.07 1.92
C MET A 250 -6.38 -29.76 2.35
N PRO A 251 -5.71 -28.89 3.12
CA PRO A 251 -6.23 -27.55 3.42
C PRO A 251 -6.57 -26.78 2.14
N ILE A 252 -7.63 -25.99 2.16
CA ILE A 252 -8.12 -25.23 0.98
C ILE A 252 -7.04 -24.23 0.50
N SER A 253 -6.33 -23.60 1.42
CA SER A 253 -5.24 -22.67 1.11
C SER A 253 -4.10 -23.33 0.36
N ASP A 254 -3.70 -24.54 0.78
CA ASP A 254 -2.63 -25.29 0.13
C ASP A 254 -3.09 -25.87 -1.21
N LEU A 255 -4.32 -26.37 -1.27
CA LEU A 255 -4.96 -26.84 -2.51
C LEU A 255 -5.02 -25.72 -3.56
N LEU A 256 -5.49 -24.53 -3.17
CA LEU A 256 -5.57 -23.40 -4.10
C LEU A 256 -4.17 -23.00 -4.60
N ASN A 257 -3.20 -22.91 -3.71
CA ASN A 257 -1.82 -22.56 -4.08
C ASN A 257 -1.25 -23.57 -5.09
N GLN A 258 -1.44 -24.88 -4.84
CA GLN A 258 -0.99 -25.94 -5.74
C GLN A 258 -1.71 -25.85 -7.11
N VAL A 259 -3.02 -25.67 -7.11
CA VAL A 259 -3.82 -25.54 -8.35
C VAL A 259 -3.40 -24.32 -9.16
N LEU A 260 -3.13 -23.18 -8.55
CA LEU A 260 -2.67 -21.98 -9.23
C LEU A 260 -1.26 -22.15 -9.85
N GLU A 261 -0.37 -22.89 -9.18
CA GLU A 261 0.95 -23.21 -9.73
C GLU A 261 0.85 -24.20 -10.88
N ASP A 262 0.16 -25.35 -10.67
CA ASP A 262 0.05 -26.43 -11.65
C ASP A 262 -0.74 -26.02 -12.90
N SER A 263 -1.75 -25.16 -12.76
CA SER A 263 -2.52 -24.61 -13.88
C SER A 263 -1.73 -23.63 -14.75
N GLY A 264 -0.61 -23.10 -14.24
CA GLY A 264 0.26 -22.14 -14.90
C GLY A 264 -0.16 -20.68 -14.75
N ILE A 265 -1.14 -20.36 -13.88
CA ILE A 265 -1.56 -18.96 -13.63
C ILE A 265 -0.44 -18.15 -12.99
N LEU A 266 0.22 -18.70 -11.95
CA LEU A 266 1.31 -17.99 -11.29
C LEU A 266 2.49 -17.78 -12.25
N ALA A 267 2.81 -18.79 -13.08
CA ALA A 267 3.85 -18.65 -14.11
C ALA A 267 3.50 -17.58 -15.14
N MET A 268 2.23 -17.48 -15.56
CA MET A 268 1.76 -16.43 -16.47
C MET A 268 1.98 -15.04 -15.88
N TYR A 269 1.56 -14.78 -14.65
CA TYR A 269 1.73 -13.46 -14.02
C TYR A 269 3.21 -13.14 -13.72
N ARG A 270 4.04 -14.14 -13.37
CA ARG A 270 5.49 -13.94 -13.24
C ARG A 270 6.14 -13.53 -14.56
N THR A 271 5.71 -14.14 -15.68
CA THR A 271 6.22 -13.81 -17.02
C THR A 271 5.80 -12.41 -17.47
N ASP A 272 4.56 -12.03 -17.16
CA ASP A 272 4.01 -10.71 -17.48
C ASP A 272 4.54 -9.62 -16.52
N SER A 273 5.35 -9.98 -15.51
CA SER A 273 5.83 -9.09 -14.42
C SER A 273 4.68 -8.37 -13.70
N ASP A 274 3.51 -9.02 -13.60
CA ASP A 274 2.29 -8.48 -12.99
C ASP A 274 2.23 -8.83 -11.50
N GLU A 275 3.05 -8.13 -10.73
CA GLU A 275 3.24 -8.44 -9.32
C GLU A 275 2.05 -8.05 -8.46
N GLU A 276 1.30 -7.02 -8.85
CA GLU A 276 0.07 -6.65 -8.14
C GLU A 276 -0.90 -7.84 -8.11
N ARG A 277 -1.04 -8.57 -9.21
CA ARG A 277 -1.89 -9.77 -9.25
C ARG A 277 -1.32 -10.93 -8.43
N LEU A 278 -0.01 -11.10 -8.42
CA LEU A 278 0.63 -12.10 -7.57
C LEU A 278 0.41 -11.81 -6.09
N GLU A 279 0.59 -10.55 -5.66
CA GLU A 279 0.30 -10.12 -4.29
C GLU A 279 -1.18 -10.32 -3.92
N ASN A 280 -2.10 -10.01 -4.83
CA ASN A 280 -3.54 -10.24 -4.62
C ASN A 280 -3.87 -11.73 -4.44
N LEU A 281 -3.26 -12.62 -5.23
CA LEU A 281 -3.45 -14.06 -5.08
C LEU A 281 -2.86 -14.59 -3.76
N GLN A 282 -1.69 -14.10 -3.36
CA GLN A 282 -1.10 -14.43 -2.06
C GLN A 282 -1.98 -13.97 -0.89
N GLU A 283 -2.56 -12.77 -0.99
CA GLU A 283 -3.50 -12.28 0.02
C GLU A 283 -4.78 -13.12 0.08
N LEU A 284 -5.30 -13.60 -1.08
CA LEU A 284 -6.43 -14.55 -1.10
C LEU A 284 -6.07 -15.85 -0.36
N ILE A 285 -4.92 -16.45 -0.68
CA ILE A 285 -4.45 -17.70 -0.03
C ILE A 285 -4.28 -17.49 1.48
N LYS A 286 -3.70 -16.36 1.89
CA LYS A 286 -3.57 -15.97 3.30
C LYS A 286 -4.94 -15.87 3.98
N SER A 287 -5.90 -15.25 3.31
CA SER A 287 -7.25 -15.10 3.87
C SER A 287 -7.98 -16.43 4.07
N ILE A 288 -7.75 -17.38 3.16
CA ILE A 288 -8.25 -18.75 3.30
C ILE A 288 -7.59 -19.45 4.49
N ARG A 289 -6.28 -19.31 4.65
CA ARG A 289 -5.56 -19.90 5.79
C ARG A 289 -6.06 -19.36 7.13
N LEU A 290 -6.33 -18.06 7.23
CA LEU A 290 -6.94 -17.48 8.43
C LEU A 290 -8.34 -18.01 8.68
N TYR A 291 -9.14 -18.20 7.62
CA TYR A 291 -10.46 -18.84 7.70
C TYR A 291 -10.36 -20.27 8.24
N GLU A 292 -9.41 -21.06 7.76
CA GLU A 292 -9.12 -22.42 8.22
C GLU A 292 -8.69 -22.44 9.69
N GLU A 293 -7.90 -21.48 10.12
CA GLU A 293 -7.47 -21.35 11.52
C GLU A 293 -8.62 -20.97 12.46
N GLU A 294 -9.51 -20.09 12.04
CA GLU A 294 -10.68 -19.67 12.82
C GLU A 294 -11.73 -20.80 12.93
N ASN A 295 -11.82 -21.69 11.95
CA ASN A 295 -12.81 -22.78 11.90
C ASN A 295 -12.19 -24.18 12.17
N ARG A 296 -11.03 -24.26 12.82
CA ARG A 296 -10.33 -25.54 13.08
C ARG A 296 -11.13 -26.59 13.82
N GLU A 297 -12.07 -26.19 14.65
CA GLU A 297 -12.94 -27.07 15.43
C GLU A 297 -14.19 -27.51 14.64
N GLU A 298 -14.42 -26.96 13.46
CA GLU A 298 -15.53 -27.25 12.57
C GLU A 298 -15.04 -28.01 11.32
N ASP A 299 -15.89 -28.89 10.76
CA ASP A 299 -15.63 -29.51 9.48
C ASP A 299 -15.83 -28.50 8.34
N TYR A 300 -14.82 -27.64 8.08
CA TYR A 300 -14.87 -26.68 6.99
C TYR A 300 -14.61 -27.34 5.64
N THR A 301 -15.36 -26.92 4.61
CA THR A 301 -15.24 -27.38 3.24
C THR A 301 -15.04 -26.23 2.26
N ILE A 302 -14.66 -26.51 1.02
CA ILE A 302 -14.58 -25.49 -0.03
C ILE A 302 -15.95 -24.82 -0.19
N GLU A 303 -17.03 -25.59 -0.13
CA GLU A 303 -18.40 -25.12 -0.28
C GLU A 303 -18.77 -24.14 0.83
N SER A 304 -18.46 -24.46 2.10
CA SER A 304 -18.70 -23.56 3.23
C SER A 304 -17.92 -22.24 3.09
N TYR A 305 -16.63 -22.33 2.74
CA TYR A 305 -15.83 -21.14 2.46
C TYR A 305 -16.44 -20.28 1.35
N LEU A 306 -16.85 -20.89 0.22
CA LEU A 306 -17.46 -20.17 -0.90
C LEU A 306 -18.81 -19.53 -0.53
N GLN A 307 -19.59 -20.13 0.37
CA GLN A 307 -20.82 -19.54 0.92
C GLN A 307 -20.51 -18.34 1.81
N ASP A 308 -19.51 -18.43 2.67
CA ASP A 308 -19.15 -17.34 3.59
C ASP A 308 -18.60 -16.10 2.88
N ILE A 309 -17.91 -16.29 1.74
CA ILE A 309 -17.44 -15.16 0.94
C ILE A 309 -18.47 -14.64 -0.07
N ALA A 310 -19.60 -15.34 -0.28
CA ALA A 310 -20.61 -14.93 -1.28
C ALA A 310 -21.14 -13.49 -1.09
N PRO A 311 -21.38 -12.98 0.13
CA PRO A 311 -21.77 -11.58 0.33
C PRO A 311 -20.76 -10.58 -0.21
N TYR A 312 -19.47 -10.89 -0.14
CA TYR A 312 -18.40 -10.02 -0.62
C TYR A 312 -18.24 -10.02 -2.14
N THR A 313 -18.69 -11.11 -2.80
CA THR A 313 -18.63 -11.26 -4.25
C THR A 313 -19.85 -10.67 -4.99
N ASN A 314 -20.96 -10.44 -4.30
CA ASN A 314 -22.25 -10.04 -4.88
C ASN A 314 -22.83 -8.74 -4.32
N ALA A 315 -21.99 -7.89 -3.71
CA ALA A 315 -22.47 -6.68 -3.05
C ALA A 315 -23.10 -5.68 -4.03
N ASP A 316 -24.37 -5.36 -3.83
CA ASP A 316 -25.14 -4.40 -4.61
C ASP A 316 -24.66 -2.95 -4.40
N TYR A 317 -24.61 -2.20 -5.49
CA TYR A 317 -24.28 -0.77 -5.50
C TYR A 317 -25.48 0.05 -5.01
N ARG A 318 -25.37 0.65 -3.81
CA ARG A 318 -26.19 1.82 -3.51
C ARG A 318 -25.65 2.99 -4.33
N LYS A 319 -26.55 3.71 -5.02
CA LYS A 319 -26.21 4.91 -5.84
C LYS A 319 -25.91 6.17 -5.01
N ASP A 320 -25.73 6.03 -3.70
CA ASP A 320 -25.43 7.16 -2.83
C ASP A 320 -23.97 7.61 -3.04
N ASP A 321 -23.76 8.90 -3.23
CA ASP A 321 -22.42 9.48 -3.43
C ASP A 321 -21.69 9.72 -2.12
N ASP A 322 -22.38 9.69 -0.97
CA ASP A 322 -21.76 9.84 0.37
C ASP A 322 -21.19 8.51 0.84
N LYS A 323 -19.92 8.27 0.50
CA LYS A 323 -19.18 7.03 0.78
C LYS A 323 -17.75 7.33 1.23
N VAL A 324 -17.23 6.53 2.17
CA VAL A 324 -15.80 6.54 2.51
C VAL A 324 -15.00 6.17 1.26
N ARG A 325 -13.96 6.95 0.96
CA ARG A 325 -13.08 6.69 -0.18
C ARG A 325 -11.88 5.86 0.24
N ILE A 326 -11.72 4.71 -0.40
CA ILE A 326 -10.61 3.80 -0.16
C ILE A 326 -9.75 3.77 -1.43
N MET A 327 -8.44 4.01 -1.32
CA MET A 327 -7.56 4.07 -2.48
C MET A 327 -6.09 3.86 -2.11
N THR A 328 -5.27 3.59 -3.13
CA THR A 328 -3.82 3.64 -2.95
C THR A 328 -3.36 5.08 -2.76
N ILE A 329 -2.21 5.26 -2.10
CA ILE A 329 -1.61 6.59 -1.93
C ILE A 329 -1.33 7.25 -3.29
N HIS A 330 -0.94 6.48 -4.31
CA HIS A 330 -0.72 6.99 -5.66
C HIS A 330 -1.98 7.62 -6.27
N GLN A 331 -3.14 6.98 -6.07
CA GLN A 331 -4.43 7.48 -6.57
C GLN A 331 -4.92 8.71 -5.80
N ALA A 332 -4.42 8.92 -4.58
CA ALA A 332 -4.77 10.06 -3.75
C ALA A 332 -4.03 11.35 -4.13
N LYS A 333 -2.98 11.28 -4.98
CA LYS A 333 -2.27 12.47 -5.46
C LYS A 333 -3.27 13.43 -6.14
N GLY A 334 -3.18 14.72 -5.82
CA GLY A 334 -4.12 15.75 -6.30
C GLY A 334 -5.43 15.85 -5.51
N LEU A 335 -5.78 14.87 -4.67
CA LEU A 335 -6.99 14.90 -3.84
C LEU A 335 -6.68 15.47 -2.45
N GLU A 336 -7.77 15.81 -1.70
CA GLU A 336 -7.67 16.28 -0.31
C GLU A 336 -8.94 15.91 0.47
N PHE A 337 -8.79 15.64 1.77
CA PHE A 337 -9.87 15.16 2.62
C PHE A 337 -9.77 15.75 4.02
N PRO A 338 -10.90 16.10 4.65
CA PRO A 338 -10.94 16.52 6.04
C PRO A 338 -10.29 15.53 7.02
N ALA A 339 -10.49 14.23 6.82
CA ALA A 339 -9.90 13.17 7.62
C ALA A 339 -9.25 12.09 6.74
N VAL A 340 -8.00 11.73 7.04
CA VAL A 340 -7.24 10.71 6.31
C VAL A 340 -6.73 9.66 7.30
N PHE A 341 -6.94 8.40 6.95
CA PHE A 341 -6.32 7.23 7.58
C PHE A 341 -5.26 6.66 6.65
N ILE A 342 -4.04 6.42 7.16
CA ILE A 342 -2.99 5.68 6.47
C ILE A 342 -2.95 4.29 7.10
N TYR A 343 -3.39 3.29 6.35
CA TYR A 343 -3.61 1.92 6.80
C TYR A 343 -2.45 0.99 6.42
N GLY A 344 -2.11 0.07 7.32
CA GLY A 344 -1.06 -0.93 7.07
C GLY A 344 0.34 -0.31 7.08
N LEU A 345 0.59 0.63 8.00
CA LEU A 345 1.86 1.36 8.09
C LEU A 345 2.94 0.51 8.79
N ASN A 346 3.26 -0.63 8.17
CA ASN A 346 4.29 -1.55 8.63
C ASN A 346 5.57 -1.44 7.81
N GLU A 347 6.72 -1.67 8.45
CA GLU A 347 8.01 -1.80 7.79
C GLU A 347 7.96 -2.97 6.78
N GLY A 348 8.44 -2.73 5.57
CA GLY A 348 8.34 -3.69 4.46
C GLY A 348 7.06 -3.60 3.63
N VAL A 349 6.05 -2.82 4.09
CA VAL A 349 4.83 -2.46 3.35
C VAL A 349 4.91 -1.00 2.91
N LEU A 350 5.06 -0.09 3.85
CA LEU A 350 5.38 1.32 3.62
C LEU A 350 6.43 1.77 4.64
N PRO A 351 7.71 1.85 4.25
CA PRO A 351 8.25 1.70 2.90
C PRO A 351 8.19 0.24 2.38
N SER A 352 8.04 0.11 1.07
CA SER A 352 8.03 -1.18 0.40
C SER A 352 9.41 -1.83 0.42
N HIS A 353 9.50 -3.03 1.00
CA HIS A 353 10.73 -3.82 1.02
C HIS A 353 11.29 -4.05 -0.40
N ARG A 354 10.40 -4.33 -1.34
CA ARG A 354 10.77 -4.56 -2.73
C ARG A 354 11.40 -3.32 -3.35
N THR A 355 10.76 -2.16 -3.22
CA THR A 355 11.26 -0.90 -3.79
C THR A 355 12.66 -0.58 -3.25
N ILE A 356 12.88 -0.78 -1.93
CA ILE A 356 14.18 -0.58 -1.32
C ILE A 356 15.21 -1.58 -1.87
N ARG A 357 14.86 -2.87 -1.99
CA ARG A 357 15.77 -3.90 -2.51
C ARG A 357 16.16 -3.65 -3.97
N GLU A 358 15.23 -3.21 -4.82
CA GLU A 358 15.49 -2.98 -6.24
C GLU A 358 16.24 -1.67 -6.51
N ARG A 359 16.01 -0.62 -5.70
CA ARG A 359 16.47 0.74 -5.99
C ARG A 359 17.30 1.38 -4.85
N GLY A 360 17.54 0.64 -3.78
CA GLY A 360 18.38 1.11 -2.68
C GLY A 360 17.86 2.39 -2.02
N GLN A 361 18.76 3.37 -1.85
CA GLN A 361 18.46 4.67 -1.22
C GLN A 361 17.41 5.46 -2.01
N ASP A 362 17.48 5.47 -3.33
CA ASP A 362 16.52 6.20 -4.18
C ASP A 362 15.10 5.63 -4.01
N GLY A 363 14.99 4.29 -3.91
CA GLY A 363 13.73 3.64 -3.61
C GLY A 363 13.17 4.01 -2.23
N LEU A 364 14.02 4.11 -1.21
CA LEU A 364 13.60 4.57 0.12
C LEU A 364 13.14 6.03 0.08
N GLU A 365 13.82 6.88 -0.69
CA GLU A 365 13.44 8.28 -0.83
C GLU A 365 12.12 8.44 -1.59
N GLU A 366 11.85 7.61 -2.61
CA GLU A 366 10.54 7.57 -3.29
C GLU A 366 9.42 7.14 -2.34
N GLU A 367 9.63 6.06 -1.56
CA GLU A 367 8.65 5.61 -0.55
C GLU A 367 8.39 6.68 0.52
N ARG A 368 9.41 7.48 0.88
CA ARG A 368 9.22 8.60 1.81
C ARG A 368 8.45 9.76 1.18
N ARG A 369 8.65 10.04 -0.11
CA ARG A 369 7.79 10.97 -0.87
C ARG A 369 6.35 10.47 -0.92
N LEU A 370 6.16 9.16 -1.06
CA LEU A 370 4.83 8.56 -1.04
C LEU A 370 4.14 8.77 0.33
N MET A 371 4.86 8.54 1.44
CA MET A 371 4.35 8.83 2.79
C MET A 371 4.06 10.31 2.98
N TYR A 372 4.92 11.20 2.49
CA TYR A 372 4.71 12.65 2.50
C TYR A 372 3.42 13.03 1.73
N VAL A 373 3.23 12.47 0.53
CA VAL A 373 1.99 12.67 -0.24
C VAL A 373 0.78 12.20 0.57
N ALA A 374 0.83 11.02 1.18
CA ALA A 374 -0.27 10.50 1.99
C ALA A 374 -0.66 11.44 3.14
N CYS A 375 0.33 11.94 3.90
CA CYS A 375 0.10 12.88 5.00
C CYS A 375 -0.51 14.20 4.50
N THR A 376 -0.01 14.74 3.39
CA THR A 376 -0.46 16.02 2.82
C THR A 376 -1.83 15.95 2.13
N ARG A 377 -2.46 14.78 2.06
CA ARG A 377 -3.88 14.67 1.63
C ARG A 377 -4.84 15.06 2.76
N ALA A 378 -4.39 15.06 4.01
CA ALA A 378 -5.21 15.43 5.15
C ALA A 378 -5.30 16.96 5.33
N MET A 379 -6.53 17.44 5.52
CA MET A 379 -6.79 18.85 5.83
C MET A 379 -6.76 19.10 7.34
N ASP A 380 -7.51 18.31 8.11
CA ASP A 380 -7.80 18.55 9.52
C ASP A 380 -7.33 17.44 10.45
N MET A 381 -7.45 16.19 10.03
CA MET A 381 -7.22 15.02 10.89
C MET A 381 -6.44 13.95 10.14
N LEU A 382 -5.40 13.43 10.79
CA LEU A 382 -4.53 12.39 10.25
C LEU A 382 -4.43 11.25 11.26
N PHE A 383 -4.56 10.03 10.76
CA PHE A 383 -4.52 8.80 11.55
C PHE A 383 -3.58 7.80 10.90
N PHE A 384 -2.76 7.15 11.71
CA PHE A 384 -1.91 6.04 11.31
C PHE A 384 -2.43 4.76 11.94
N THR A 385 -2.46 3.67 11.19
CA THR A 385 -2.74 2.34 11.72
C THR A 385 -1.69 1.34 11.26
N GLU A 386 -1.31 0.44 12.13
CA GLU A 386 -0.45 -0.71 11.83
C GLU A 386 -0.78 -1.86 12.76
N SER A 387 -0.30 -3.05 12.44
CA SER A 387 -0.58 -4.24 13.22
C SER A 387 0.63 -5.15 13.36
N GLU A 388 0.62 -5.90 14.47
CA GLU A 388 1.50 -7.05 14.64
C GLU A 388 1.05 -8.22 13.72
N GLY A 389 1.81 -9.30 13.72
CA GLY A 389 1.55 -10.52 12.99
C GLY A 389 2.66 -10.87 12.01
N TYR A 390 2.29 -11.54 10.93
CA TYR A 390 3.23 -12.05 9.95
C TYR A 390 2.93 -11.49 8.56
N ASN A 391 3.95 -10.96 7.90
CA ASN A 391 3.86 -10.52 6.51
C ASN A 391 4.24 -11.69 5.59
N VAL A 392 3.25 -12.25 4.90
CA VAL A 392 3.44 -13.41 4.00
C VAL A 392 4.29 -13.06 2.79
N GLN A 393 4.15 -11.83 2.24
CA GLN A 393 4.89 -11.39 1.07
C GLN A 393 6.39 -11.36 1.30
N ASN A 394 6.80 -10.97 2.52
CA ASN A 394 8.21 -10.84 2.90
C ASN A 394 8.71 -11.99 3.79
N SER A 395 7.82 -12.95 4.15
CA SER A 395 8.12 -14.04 5.08
C SER A 395 8.75 -13.58 6.40
N GLN A 396 8.20 -12.51 6.99
CA GLN A 396 8.76 -11.84 8.18
C GLN A 396 7.67 -11.39 9.15
N GLY A 397 8.02 -11.19 10.42
CA GLY A 397 7.17 -10.52 11.39
C GLY A 397 6.85 -9.09 10.96
N LYS A 398 5.67 -8.61 11.31
CA LYS A 398 5.26 -7.22 11.09
C LYS A 398 5.77 -6.35 12.23
N TYR A 399 6.36 -5.24 11.88
CA TYR A 399 6.81 -4.21 12.81
C TYR A 399 6.37 -2.83 12.32
N PRO A 400 6.24 -1.84 13.21
CA PRO A 400 5.88 -0.48 12.83
C PRO A 400 6.85 0.11 11.80
N SER A 401 6.31 0.88 10.88
CA SER A 401 7.11 1.57 9.85
C SER A 401 8.11 2.54 10.46
N ARG A 402 9.31 2.64 9.86
CA ARG A 402 10.28 3.69 10.18
C ARG A 402 9.70 5.10 10.05
N PHE A 403 8.71 5.30 9.18
CA PHE A 403 8.07 6.60 9.00
C PHE A 403 7.24 7.03 10.22
N ILE A 404 6.67 6.09 10.98
CA ILE A 404 6.04 6.38 12.27
C ILE A 404 7.10 6.88 13.25
N ARG A 405 8.27 6.25 13.27
CA ARG A 405 9.37 6.65 14.15
C ARG A 405 9.92 8.01 13.78
N GLU A 406 10.14 8.27 12.49
CA GLU A 406 10.57 9.58 11.98
C GLU A 406 9.60 10.70 12.41
N ALA A 407 8.29 10.41 12.47
CA ALA A 407 7.27 11.33 12.96
C ALA A 407 7.24 11.44 14.49
N HIS A 408 7.33 10.31 15.20
CA HIS A 408 7.18 10.22 16.66
C HIS A 408 8.28 10.98 17.41
N ASP A 409 9.54 10.85 17.00
CA ASP A 409 10.68 11.44 17.69
C ASP A 409 10.64 12.99 17.69
N ILE A 410 9.84 13.57 16.80
CA ILE A 410 9.79 15.01 16.57
C ILE A 410 8.50 15.64 17.11
N MET A 411 7.39 14.88 17.08
CA MET A 411 6.03 15.42 17.25
C MET A 411 5.46 15.30 18.67
N GLY A 412 6.19 14.81 19.65
CA GLY A 412 5.80 14.55 21.05
C GLY A 412 4.43 15.07 21.53
N PRO A 413 4.20 16.41 21.62
CA PRO A 413 2.91 16.92 22.09
C PRO A 413 1.77 16.86 21.07
N LEU A 414 2.04 16.64 19.79
CA LEU A 414 1.06 16.66 18.68
C LEU A 414 0.72 15.28 18.14
N TYR A 415 1.31 14.25 18.70
CA TYR A 415 1.20 12.87 18.29
C TYR A 415 0.91 11.96 19.49
N ASP A 416 -0.10 11.11 19.42
CA ASP A 416 -0.45 10.15 20.47
C ASP A 416 -0.52 8.74 19.88
N THR A 417 0.08 7.78 20.58
CA THR A 417 -0.07 6.34 20.26
C THR A 417 -1.16 5.73 21.13
N VAL A 418 -2.06 4.99 20.51
CA VAL A 418 -3.15 4.24 21.14
C VAL A 418 -2.88 2.75 20.95
N GLY A 419 -2.84 2.02 22.06
CA GLY A 419 -2.48 0.61 22.11
C GLY A 419 -1.29 0.36 23.01
N ARG A 420 -0.96 -0.93 23.21
CA ARG A 420 0.22 -1.31 23.98
C ARG A 420 1.43 -1.29 23.05
N PHE A 421 2.19 -0.24 23.11
CA PHE A 421 3.35 -0.02 22.29
C PHE A 421 4.60 0.06 23.18
N ASP A 422 5.53 -0.83 23.02
CA ASP A 422 6.74 -0.90 23.83
C ASP A 422 8.03 -0.90 22.98
N GLN A 423 9.17 -0.83 23.65
CA GLN A 423 10.48 -0.71 22.98
C GLN A 423 10.80 -1.93 22.11
N SER A 424 10.29 -3.13 22.44
CA SER A 424 10.58 -4.34 21.67
C SER A 424 10.08 -4.28 20.22
N LEU A 425 9.02 -3.52 19.97
CA LEU A 425 8.52 -3.28 18.63
C LEU A 425 9.49 -2.43 17.81
N TRP A 426 10.10 -1.42 18.42
CA TRP A 426 11.14 -0.62 17.80
C TRP A 426 12.42 -1.41 17.56
N ASP A 427 12.81 -2.27 18.51
CA ASP A 427 13.96 -3.15 18.36
C ASP A 427 13.76 -4.10 17.17
N GLY A 428 12.54 -4.62 17.00
CA GLY A 428 12.15 -5.41 15.83
C GLY A 428 12.20 -4.63 14.52
N THR A 429 11.70 -3.38 14.54
CA THR A 429 11.81 -2.47 13.39
C THR A 429 13.27 -2.22 13.02
N ASP A 430 14.15 -1.93 14.00
CA ASP A 430 15.56 -1.67 13.76
C ASP A 430 16.30 -2.89 13.21
N ALA A 431 16.02 -4.07 13.75
CA ALA A 431 16.58 -5.32 13.24
C ALA A 431 16.15 -5.59 11.79
N LEU A 432 14.88 -5.31 11.46
CA LEU A 432 14.37 -5.46 10.11
C LEU A 432 14.99 -4.43 9.15
N ILE A 433 15.10 -3.16 9.55
CA ILE A 433 15.77 -2.10 8.79
C ILE A 433 17.22 -2.49 8.49
N ALA A 434 17.99 -2.90 9.51
CA ALA A 434 19.39 -3.28 9.33
C ALA A 434 19.55 -4.45 8.34
N LYS A 435 18.64 -5.44 8.40
CA LYS A 435 18.61 -6.55 7.45
C LYS A 435 18.35 -6.05 6.03
N LEU A 436 17.32 -5.22 5.83
CA LEU A 436 16.93 -4.69 4.52
C LEU A 436 18.00 -3.80 3.92
N GLU A 437 18.61 -2.95 4.71
CA GLU A 437 19.70 -2.07 4.27
C GLU A 437 20.94 -2.87 3.88
N SER A 438 21.24 -3.94 4.61
CA SER A 438 22.32 -4.86 4.25
C SER A 438 22.05 -5.60 2.93
N GLU A 439 20.82 -6.11 2.74
CA GLU A 439 20.41 -6.80 1.51
C GLU A 439 20.40 -5.85 0.29
N ALA A 440 20.07 -4.58 0.50
CA ALA A 440 20.05 -3.53 -0.54
C ALA A 440 21.42 -2.88 -0.77
N GLY A 441 22.46 -3.27 -0.04
CA GLY A 441 23.80 -2.65 -0.13
C GLY A 441 23.84 -1.21 0.36
N LEU A 442 22.89 -0.80 1.18
CA LEU A 442 22.84 0.54 1.77
C LEU A 442 23.89 0.63 2.89
N THR A 443 24.87 1.50 2.72
CA THR A 443 25.85 1.77 3.78
C THR A 443 25.18 2.56 4.90
N ALA A 444 25.45 2.14 6.15
CA ALA A 444 25.07 2.91 7.33
C ALA A 444 25.51 4.38 7.19
N LYS A 445 24.60 5.32 7.55
CA LYS A 445 24.94 6.76 7.54
C LYS A 445 26.22 6.99 8.32
N PRO A 446 27.18 7.81 7.82
CA PRO A 446 28.28 8.27 8.66
C PRO A 446 27.66 9.02 9.84
N SER A 447 27.98 8.58 11.06
CA SER A 447 27.62 9.28 12.28
C SER A 447 28.20 10.70 12.20
N CYS A 448 27.33 11.71 12.23
CA CYS A 448 27.79 13.09 12.31
C CYS A 448 28.56 13.26 13.64
N SER A 449 29.83 13.57 13.58
CA SER A 449 30.70 13.78 14.77
C SER A 449 30.48 15.21 15.31
N GLN A 450 29.27 15.49 15.80
CA GLN A 450 29.00 16.77 16.46
C GLN A 450 29.56 16.72 17.89
N LYS A 451 30.34 17.74 18.26
CA LYS A 451 30.91 17.87 19.59
C LYS A 451 29.88 18.48 20.56
N GLU A 452 29.85 18.00 21.80
CA GLU A 452 29.08 18.62 22.87
C GLU A 452 29.41 20.11 22.99
N GLY A 453 28.36 20.95 23.19
CA GLY A 453 28.46 22.40 23.23
C GLY A 453 28.36 23.11 21.87
N GLY A 454 28.25 22.34 20.77
CA GLY A 454 28.06 22.89 19.42
C GLY A 454 26.63 23.41 19.21
N THR A 455 26.50 24.45 18.37
CA THR A 455 25.17 24.90 17.91
C THR A 455 24.68 23.97 16.82
N VAL A 456 23.42 23.56 16.92
CA VAL A 456 22.77 22.67 15.96
C VAL A 456 21.41 23.25 15.58
N HIS A 457 20.99 23.03 14.35
CA HIS A 457 19.67 23.45 13.86
C HIS A 457 18.71 22.27 13.79
N HIS A 458 17.54 22.42 14.37
CA HIS A 458 16.45 21.46 14.25
C HIS A 458 15.32 22.06 13.43
N PRO A 459 14.76 21.34 12.42
CA PRO A 459 13.75 21.90 11.50
C PRO A 459 12.52 22.51 12.15
N ILE A 460 12.21 22.07 13.38
CA ILE A 460 11.00 22.51 14.11
C ILE A 460 11.33 23.43 15.28
N PHE A 461 12.40 23.11 16.02
CA PHE A 461 12.74 23.83 17.25
C PHE A 461 13.73 24.96 17.01
N GLY A 462 14.20 25.13 15.74
CA GLY A 462 15.20 26.13 15.40
C GLY A 462 16.59 25.80 15.92
N ASP A 463 17.37 26.83 16.18
CA ASP A 463 18.73 26.68 16.68
C ASP A 463 18.76 26.27 18.16
N GLY A 464 19.66 25.36 18.47
CA GLY A 464 19.82 24.85 19.83
C GLY A 464 21.27 24.50 20.14
N THR A 465 21.56 24.35 21.42
CA THR A 465 22.88 23.94 21.88
C THR A 465 22.88 22.44 22.24
N LEU A 466 23.78 21.68 21.63
CA LEU A 466 23.97 20.26 21.91
C LEU A 466 24.54 20.09 23.31
N LEU A 467 23.82 19.37 24.19
CA LEU A 467 24.21 19.18 25.58
C LEU A 467 24.91 17.81 25.78
N GLU A 468 24.38 16.76 25.15
CA GLU A 468 24.83 15.39 25.39
C GLU A 468 24.54 14.52 24.16
N VAL A 469 25.44 13.63 23.83
CA VAL A 469 25.25 12.59 22.81
C VAL A 469 25.07 11.27 23.52
N ASN A 470 23.93 10.60 23.28
CA ASN A 470 23.62 9.32 23.92
C ASN A 470 24.04 8.16 23.01
N ASP A 471 24.35 7.01 23.62
CA ASP A 471 24.75 5.77 22.90
C ASP A 471 23.64 5.19 22.02
N ASP A 472 22.39 5.59 22.24
CA ASP A 472 21.20 5.16 21.49
C ASP A 472 20.97 5.95 20.17
N GLY A 473 21.93 6.80 19.75
CA GLY A 473 21.84 7.62 18.56
C GLY A 473 20.96 8.87 18.72
N THR A 474 20.52 9.16 19.94
CA THR A 474 19.84 10.41 20.30
C THR A 474 20.78 11.41 20.90
N VAL A 475 20.38 12.68 20.89
CA VAL A 475 21.13 13.77 21.50
C VAL A 475 20.19 14.67 22.29
N SER A 476 20.70 15.18 23.41
CA SER A 476 19.98 16.17 24.23
C SER A 476 20.38 17.57 23.75
N VAL A 477 19.41 18.35 23.26
CA VAL A 477 19.63 19.70 22.74
C VAL A 477 18.76 20.69 23.50
N ARG A 478 19.33 21.82 23.87
CA ARG A 478 18.58 22.94 24.47
C ARG A 478 18.19 23.92 23.37
N PHE A 479 16.89 24.03 23.11
CA PHE A 479 16.30 24.98 22.17
C PHE A 479 15.72 26.19 22.89
N GLU A 480 15.88 27.38 22.31
CA GLU A 480 15.31 28.59 22.89
C GLU A 480 13.78 28.59 22.79
N GLY A 481 13.10 28.83 23.90
CA GLY A 481 11.63 28.74 23.99
C GLY A 481 11.04 27.35 24.13
N PHE A 482 11.82 26.27 23.90
CA PHE A 482 11.34 24.87 23.95
C PHE A 482 12.01 24.05 25.05
N GLY A 483 13.07 24.57 25.70
CA GLY A 483 13.83 23.87 26.74
C GLY A 483 14.71 22.74 26.20
N VAL A 484 15.07 21.79 27.07
CA VAL A 484 15.87 20.62 26.67
C VAL A 484 14.99 19.57 26.02
N ARG A 485 15.39 19.10 24.85
CA ARG A 485 14.73 18.03 24.10
C ARG A 485 15.71 16.93 23.75
N LYS A 486 15.27 15.69 23.85
CA LYS A 486 15.99 14.53 23.35
C LYS A 486 15.52 14.30 21.91
N VAL A 487 16.43 14.44 20.96
CA VAL A 487 16.16 14.33 19.51
C VAL A 487 17.18 13.41 18.87
N ARG A 488 16.87 12.80 17.74
CA ARG A 488 17.84 12.00 17.01
C ARG A 488 18.91 12.86 16.37
N GLN A 489 20.16 12.42 16.46
CA GLN A 489 21.30 13.14 15.90
C GLN A 489 21.19 13.39 14.39
N ASN A 490 20.57 12.47 13.66
CA ASN A 490 20.39 12.56 12.21
C ASN A 490 19.40 13.63 11.74
N VAL A 491 18.60 14.19 12.64
CA VAL A 491 17.63 15.28 12.32
C VAL A 491 18.26 16.65 12.45
N LEU A 492 19.41 16.73 13.13
CA LEU A 492 20.12 17.98 13.37
C LEU A 492 21.03 18.32 12.20
N LYS A 493 21.04 19.60 11.84
CA LYS A 493 21.94 20.18 10.83
C LYS A 493 22.93 21.14 11.52
N GLU A 494 24.02 21.46 10.83
CA GLU A 494 24.82 22.62 11.22
C GLU A 494 23.99 23.89 10.96
N PRO A 495 24.03 24.90 11.87
CA PRO A 495 23.33 26.16 11.64
C PRO A 495 23.84 26.79 10.34
N GLU A 496 22.93 27.25 9.51
CA GLU A 496 23.28 28.06 8.33
C GLU A 496 23.96 29.35 8.79
N LYS A 497 25.15 29.59 8.22
CA LYS A 497 25.94 30.81 8.51
C LYS A 497 25.34 32.01 7.84
#